data_e228d5fc87a8a27454c392b51f1c6d35
#
_entry.id   e228d5fc87a8a27454c392b51f1c6d35
#
_cell.length_a   1.000
_cell.length_b   1.000
_cell.length_c   1.000
_cell.angle_alpha   90.00
_cell.angle_beta   90.00
_cell.angle_gamma   90.00
#
_symmetry.space_group_name_H-M   'P 1'
#
loop_
_entity.id
_entity.type
_entity.pdbx_description
1 polymer ?
#
loop_
_entity_poly.entity_id
_entity_poly.type
_entity_poly.pdbx_seq_one_letter_code
_entity_poly.pdbx_strand_id
1 'polypeptide(L)'
;NGYFIGPCLFDNVKDNMKIYREEIFGPVLSIVRAKNYEEGLQLVKDNPYGNGCSIFTRDGDTARNFSSEANIGMVGVNIPIPVPVAYFSFGGWKNSIFGGHNAYGMEAIRFYTHTKTITSKWPEGIRSGAQFTMPTLG
;
A
#
# COMPACT_ATOMS: atom_id res chain seq x y z
N ASN A 1 33.09 11.18 -21.02
CA ASN A 1 32.10 10.85 -22.04
C ASN A 1 31.30 9.64 -21.56
N GLY A 2 29.97 9.76 -21.40
CA GLY A 2 29.07 8.72 -20.94
C GLY A 2 27.78 9.31 -20.41
N TYR A 3 26.88 8.43 -19.95
CA TYR A 3 25.54 8.78 -19.41
C TYR A 3 25.56 8.77 -17.87
N PHE A 4 26.55 9.45 -17.27
CA PHE A 4 26.71 9.53 -15.83
C PHE A 4 26.11 10.83 -15.30
N ILE A 5 25.28 10.73 -14.27
CA ILE A 5 24.75 11.85 -13.51
C ILE A 5 25.07 11.65 -12.03
N GLY A 6 25.58 12.68 -11.37
CA GLY A 6 25.88 12.65 -9.94
C GLY A 6 24.63 12.84 -9.08
N PRO A 7 24.71 12.52 -7.77
CA PRO A 7 23.60 12.75 -6.86
C PRO A 7 23.35 14.25 -6.68
N CYS A 8 22.05 14.59 -6.57
CA CYS A 8 21.60 15.96 -6.33
C CYS A 8 20.76 16.01 -5.06
N LEU A 9 21.00 17.00 -4.22
CA LEU A 9 20.25 17.28 -3.01
C LEU A 9 19.59 18.66 -3.12
N PHE A 10 18.26 18.70 -2.95
CA PHE A 10 17.49 19.94 -2.93
C PHE A 10 16.88 20.12 -1.53
N ASP A 11 17.20 21.22 -0.87
CA ASP A 11 16.65 21.58 0.41
C ASP A 11 15.56 22.66 0.28
N ASN A 12 14.74 22.80 1.33
CA ASN A 12 13.61 23.73 1.37
C ASN A 12 12.61 23.57 0.21
N VAL A 13 12.43 22.37 -0.26
CA VAL A 13 11.43 22.03 -1.29
C VAL A 13 10.03 22.26 -0.70
N LYS A 14 9.14 22.81 -1.51
CA LYS A 14 7.75 23.10 -1.14
C LYS A 14 6.80 22.30 -2.04
N ASP A 15 5.60 22.06 -1.55
CA ASP A 15 4.52 21.30 -2.19
C ASP A 15 4.07 21.86 -3.56
N ASN A 16 4.28 23.14 -3.80
CA ASN A 16 3.94 23.80 -5.08
C ASN A 16 5.05 23.66 -6.14
N MET A 17 6.21 23.14 -5.79
CA MET A 17 7.33 22.98 -6.71
C MET A 17 7.17 21.73 -7.59
N LYS A 18 7.63 21.83 -8.82
CA LYS A 18 7.61 20.71 -9.80
C LYS A 18 8.36 19.48 -9.28
N ILE A 19 9.51 19.68 -8.64
CA ILE A 19 10.34 18.64 -8.03
C ILE A 19 9.62 17.86 -6.91
N TYR A 20 8.60 18.47 -6.26
CA TYR A 20 7.76 17.79 -5.26
C TYR A 20 6.62 16.99 -5.92
N ARG A 21 6.06 17.52 -7.00
CA ARG A 21 4.82 16.99 -7.61
C ARG A 21 5.05 15.90 -8.64
N GLU A 22 6.21 15.94 -9.31
CA GLU A 22 6.55 15.00 -10.35
C GLU A 22 7.58 13.98 -9.83
N GLU A 23 7.38 12.72 -10.19
CA GLU A 23 8.35 11.68 -9.90
C GLU A 23 9.63 11.90 -10.71
N ILE A 24 10.78 11.95 -10.02
CA ILE A 24 12.10 12.06 -10.65
C ILE A 24 12.77 10.70 -10.56
N PHE A 25 12.82 9.98 -11.67
CA PHE A 25 13.46 8.68 -11.75
C PHE A 25 14.98 8.85 -11.91
N GLY A 26 15.66 9.30 -10.85
CA GLY A 26 17.10 9.61 -10.87
C GLY A 26 17.67 9.82 -9.46
N PRO A 27 18.99 10.07 -9.34
CA PRO A 27 19.67 10.22 -8.06
C PRO A 27 19.41 11.61 -7.44
N VAL A 28 18.16 11.90 -7.16
CA VAL A 28 17.70 13.18 -6.61
C VAL A 28 17.06 12.96 -5.27
N LEU A 29 17.48 13.70 -4.25
CA LEU A 29 16.86 13.74 -2.93
C LEU A 29 16.31 15.13 -2.67
N SER A 30 15.02 15.19 -2.33
CA SER A 30 14.34 16.43 -1.96
C SER A 30 14.07 16.46 -0.45
N ILE A 31 14.40 17.57 0.21
CA ILE A 31 14.14 17.79 1.63
C ILE A 31 13.02 18.82 1.76
N VAL A 32 11.92 18.38 2.35
CA VAL A 32 10.80 19.23 2.77
C VAL A 32 10.89 19.42 4.29
N ARG A 33 10.87 20.67 4.73
CA ARG A 33 10.98 20.99 6.16
C ARG A 33 9.62 21.25 6.75
N ALA A 34 9.29 20.50 7.79
CA ALA A 34 8.09 20.69 8.60
C ALA A 34 8.45 21.36 9.93
N LYS A 35 7.54 22.15 10.49
CA LYS A 35 7.75 22.87 11.77
C LYS A 35 7.59 21.95 12.99
N ASN A 36 6.74 20.93 12.83
CA ASN A 36 6.39 20.00 13.90
C ASN A 36 5.97 18.66 13.27
N TYR A 37 5.66 17.69 14.12
CA TYR A 37 5.22 16.35 13.74
C TYR A 37 3.92 16.38 12.93
N GLU A 38 2.95 17.18 13.34
CA GLU A 38 1.62 17.27 12.72
C GLU A 38 1.71 17.75 11.27
N GLU A 39 2.52 18.79 11.03
CA GLU A 39 2.78 19.27 9.67
C GLU A 39 3.48 18.21 8.81
N GLY A 40 4.46 17.50 9.38
CA GLY A 40 5.14 16.40 8.70
C GLY A 40 4.21 15.25 8.35
N LEU A 41 3.34 14.84 9.27
CA LEU A 41 2.34 13.81 9.05
C LEU A 41 1.32 14.25 8.00
N GLN A 42 0.90 15.52 8.01
CA GLN A 42 -0.04 16.06 7.04
C GLN A 42 0.54 16.04 5.62
N LEU A 43 1.81 16.38 5.43
CA LEU A 43 2.50 16.27 4.13
C LEU A 43 2.45 14.83 3.59
N VAL A 44 2.63 13.84 4.45
CA VAL A 44 2.50 12.41 4.07
C VAL A 44 1.06 12.07 3.69
N LYS A 45 0.08 12.57 4.44
CA LYS A 45 -1.35 12.33 4.20
C LYS A 45 -1.80 12.96 2.88
N ASP A 46 -1.35 14.15 2.55
CA ASP A 46 -1.76 14.92 1.37
C ASP A 46 -1.05 14.47 0.08
N ASN A 47 0.06 13.76 0.19
CA ASN A 47 0.74 13.25 -1.00
C ASN A 47 -0.16 12.28 -1.77
N PRO A 48 -0.31 12.44 -3.11
CA PRO A 48 -1.14 11.57 -3.93
C PRO A 48 -0.62 10.13 -4.03
N TYR A 49 0.65 9.90 -3.72
CA TYR A 49 1.27 8.58 -3.69
C TYR A 49 1.40 8.06 -2.27
N GLY A 50 1.33 6.76 -2.11
CA GLY A 50 1.35 6.10 -0.81
C GLY A 50 2.04 4.74 -0.83
N ASN A 51 3.19 4.62 -1.46
CA ASN A 51 3.91 3.35 -1.54
C ASN A 51 4.53 2.98 -0.20
N GLY A 52 5.51 3.72 0.26
CA GLY A 52 6.19 3.46 1.52
C GLY A 52 6.71 4.74 2.18
N CYS A 53 6.74 4.73 3.50
CA CYS A 53 7.28 5.82 4.29
C CYS A 53 7.93 5.29 5.56
N SER A 54 8.95 5.97 6.05
CA SER A 54 9.64 5.60 7.29
C SER A 54 9.69 6.77 8.25
N ILE A 55 9.52 6.47 9.54
CA ILE A 55 9.75 7.41 10.63
C ILE A 55 10.98 7.00 11.43
N PHE A 56 11.81 7.97 11.78
CA PHE A 56 12.95 7.78 12.68
C PHE A 56 12.69 8.55 13.96
N THR A 57 12.50 7.83 15.04
CA THR A 57 12.20 8.42 16.35
C THR A 57 12.67 7.51 17.48
N ARG A 58 12.94 8.09 18.65
CA ARG A 58 13.16 7.37 19.90
C ARG A 58 11.90 7.28 20.76
N ASP A 59 10.89 8.03 20.42
CA ASP A 59 9.62 8.08 21.13
C ASP A 59 8.64 7.03 20.59
N GLY A 60 8.23 6.10 21.46
CA GLY A 60 7.36 5.00 21.11
C GLY A 60 5.91 5.43 20.84
N ASP A 61 5.47 6.53 21.41
CA ASP A 61 4.12 7.05 21.18
C ASP A 61 4.02 7.70 19.80
N THR A 62 4.99 8.52 19.46
CA THR A 62 5.14 9.08 18.11
C THR A 62 5.21 7.98 17.04
N ALA A 63 5.97 6.91 17.30
CA ALA A 63 6.07 5.78 16.36
C ALA A 63 4.73 5.07 16.15
N ARG A 64 3.97 4.81 17.22
CA ARG A 64 2.65 4.18 17.16
C ARG A 64 1.64 5.08 16.46
N ASN A 65 1.61 6.36 16.82
CA ASN A 65 0.71 7.33 16.21
C ASN A 65 0.98 7.45 14.70
N PHE A 66 2.23 7.61 14.29
CA PHE A 66 2.60 7.66 12.88
C PHE A 66 2.17 6.40 12.12
N SER A 67 2.43 5.22 12.69
CA SER A 67 2.08 3.95 12.04
C SER A 67 0.57 3.76 11.86
N SER A 68 -0.24 4.34 12.75
CA SER A 68 -1.70 4.31 12.68
C SER A 68 -2.28 5.35 11.73
N GLU A 69 -1.69 6.55 11.72
CA GLU A 69 -2.25 7.72 11.05
C GLU A 69 -1.72 7.95 9.64
N ALA A 70 -0.53 7.42 9.32
CA ALA A 70 0.04 7.57 7.98
C ALA A 70 -0.77 6.78 6.95
N ASN A 71 -1.30 7.49 5.96
CA ASN A 71 -2.11 6.89 4.88
C ASN A 71 -1.19 6.32 3.78
N ILE A 72 -0.44 5.28 4.12
CA ILE A 72 0.64 4.68 3.33
C ILE A 72 0.56 3.15 3.40
N GLY A 73 0.87 2.47 2.31
CA GLY A 73 0.80 1.01 2.23
C GLY A 73 1.87 0.27 3.04
N MET A 74 3.06 0.85 3.14
CA MET A 74 4.17 0.29 3.92
C MET A 74 4.75 1.34 4.85
N VAL A 75 4.80 1.04 6.15
CA VAL A 75 5.37 1.93 7.17
C VAL A 75 6.55 1.27 7.84
N GLY A 76 7.69 1.97 7.84
CA GLY A 76 8.89 1.57 8.57
C GLY A 76 9.09 2.43 9.82
N VAL A 77 9.48 1.80 10.91
CA VAL A 77 9.91 2.50 12.13
C VAL A 77 11.39 2.23 12.34
N ASN A 78 12.20 3.29 12.26
CA ASN A 78 13.66 3.24 12.37
C ASN A 78 14.33 2.29 11.33
N ILE A 79 13.68 2.12 10.19
CA ILE A 79 14.16 1.35 9.04
C ILE A 79 14.07 2.27 7.81
N PRO A 80 15.13 2.40 7.01
CA PRO A 80 15.13 3.35 5.88
C PRO A 80 14.24 2.92 4.72
N ILE A 81 14.06 1.60 4.52
CA ILE A 81 13.24 1.04 3.43
C ILE A 81 12.23 0.06 4.04
N PRO A 82 10.92 0.39 4.04
CA PRO A 82 9.90 -0.40 4.74
C PRO A 82 9.40 -1.63 3.95
N VAL A 83 10.20 -2.18 3.05
CA VAL A 83 9.81 -3.35 2.26
C VAL A 83 9.96 -4.62 3.08
N PRO A 84 8.90 -5.43 3.26
CA PRO A 84 8.97 -6.67 4.01
C PRO A 84 9.64 -7.78 3.21
N VAL A 85 9.94 -8.90 3.88
CA VAL A 85 10.39 -10.13 3.21
C VAL A 85 9.29 -10.72 2.33
N ALA A 86 9.68 -11.48 1.29
CA ALA A 86 8.86 -11.85 0.14
C ALA A 86 7.53 -12.60 0.45
N TYR A 87 7.41 -13.28 1.59
CA TYR A 87 6.17 -13.97 1.94
C TYR A 87 5.12 -13.07 2.62
N PHE A 88 5.49 -11.86 3.00
CA PHE A 88 4.52 -10.84 3.42
C PHE A 88 4.04 -10.03 2.24
N SER A 89 2.79 -9.63 2.30
CA SER A 89 2.22 -8.74 1.30
C SER A 89 2.87 -7.37 1.36
N PHE A 90 3.24 -6.82 0.21
CA PHE A 90 3.70 -5.45 0.11
C PHE A 90 3.04 -4.76 -1.09
N GLY A 91 2.87 -3.47 -0.97
CA GLY A 91 2.28 -2.66 -2.03
C GLY A 91 1.84 -1.30 -1.49
N GLY A 92 1.62 -0.38 -2.40
CA GLY A 92 1.24 0.97 -2.10
C GLY A 92 -0.27 1.13 -1.86
N TRP A 93 -0.62 2.30 -1.38
CA TRP A 93 -1.97 2.83 -1.36
C TRP A 93 -2.08 4.00 -2.33
N LYS A 94 -3.24 4.62 -2.41
CA LYS A 94 -3.50 5.79 -3.27
C LYS A 94 -3.10 5.51 -4.72
N ASN A 95 -2.39 6.44 -5.38
CA ASN A 95 -1.95 6.27 -6.77
C ASN A 95 -0.72 5.36 -6.97
N SER A 96 -0.23 4.75 -5.89
CA SER A 96 0.92 3.82 -5.96
C SER A 96 0.53 2.38 -6.28
N ILE A 97 -0.75 2.07 -6.46
CA ILE A 97 -1.23 0.73 -6.78
C ILE A 97 -2.48 0.79 -7.67
N PHE A 98 -2.65 -0.22 -8.51
CA PHE A 98 -3.87 -0.47 -9.26
C PHE A 98 -4.64 -1.64 -8.62
N GLY A 99 -5.90 -1.40 -8.26
CA GLY A 99 -6.75 -2.41 -7.61
C GLY A 99 -6.58 -2.44 -6.08
N GLY A 100 -7.33 -3.32 -5.43
CA GLY A 100 -7.43 -3.41 -3.98
C GLY A 100 -6.58 -4.49 -3.32
N HIS A 101 -5.85 -5.29 -4.10
CA HIS A 101 -5.06 -6.41 -3.58
C HIS A 101 -3.61 -6.31 -4.06
N ASN A 102 -2.69 -6.64 -3.19
CA ASN A 102 -1.27 -6.75 -3.54
C ASN A 102 -0.99 -8.08 -4.25
N ALA A 103 -0.02 -8.08 -5.18
CA ALA A 103 0.33 -9.25 -5.98
C ALA A 103 1.25 -10.25 -5.27
N TYR A 104 1.62 -9.98 -4.02
CA TYR A 104 2.60 -10.76 -3.25
C TYR A 104 2.05 -11.23 -1.90
N GLY A 105 2.74 -12.20 -1.29
CA GLY A 105 2.37 -12.77 0.01
C GLY A 105 1.01 -13.47 -0.03
N MET A 106 0.30 -13.44 1.07
CA MET A 106 -1.01 -14.10 1.22
C MET A 106 -2.09 -13.52 0.29
N GLU A 107 -1.97 -12.26 -0.12
CA GLU A 107 -2.91 -11.61 -1.03
C GLU A 107 -2.75 -12.06 -2.49
N ALA A 108 -1.62 -12.67 -2.86
CA ALA A 108 -1.36 -13.13 -4.22
C ALA A 108 -2.43 -14.11 -4.74
N ILE A 109 -2.94 -14.98 -3.89
CA ILE A 109 -4.01 -15.91 -4.26
C ILE A 109 -5.25 -15.14 -4.71
N ARG A 110 -5.67 -14.14 -3.93
CA ARG A 110 -6.83 -13.30 -4.26
C ARG A 110 -6.58 -12.42 -5.49
N PHE A 111 -5.36 -11.95 -5.66
CA PHE A 111 -4.98 -11.12 -6.79
C PHE A 111 -5.06 -11.89 -8.13
N TYR A 112 -4.58 -13.15 -8.16
CA TYR A 112 -4.50 -13.95 -9.38
C TYR A 112 -5.70 -14.87 -9.61
N THR A 113 -6.69 -14.93 -8.71
CA THR A 113 -7.84 -15.83 -8.82
C THR A 113 -9.17 -15.09 -8.62
N HIS A 114 -10.23 -15.76 -9.07
CA HIS A 114 -11.59 -15.31 -8.78
C HIS A 114 -12.32 -16.36 -7.96
N THR A 115 -13.09 -15.91 -6.99
CA THR A 115 -13.95 -16.78 -6.20
C THR A 115 -15.17 -17.17 -7.02
N LYS A 116 -15.45 -18.48 -7.11
CA LYS A 116 -16.66 -19.01 -7.73
C LYS A 116 -17.46 -19.77 -6.67
N THR A 117 -18.71 -19.39 -6.50
CA THR A 117 -19.65 -20.11 -5.64
C THR A 117 -20.48 -21.06 -6.49
N ILE A 118 -20.52 -22.31 -6.10
CA ILE A 118 -21.32 -23.35 -6.77
C ILE A 118 -22.28 -23.93 -5.75
N THR A 119 -23.58 -23.80 -6.03
CA THR A 119 -24.63 -24.46 -5.25
C THR A 119 -25.24 -25.55 -6.12
N SER A 120 -25.28 -26.78 -5.64
CA SER A 120 -25.83 -27.90 -6.36
C SER A 120 -26.77 -28.70 -5.49
N LYS A 121 -27.83 -29.24 -6.11
CA LYS A 121 -28.75 -30.20 -5.50
C LYS A 121 -28.89 -31.37 -6.42
N TRP A 122 -28.64 -32.56 -5.92
CA TRP A 122 -28.82 -33.81 -6.66
C TRP A 122 -30.19 -34.39 -6.30
N PRO A 123 -31.11 -34.53 -7.27
CA PRO A 123 -32.39 -35.20 -7.00
C PRO A 123 -32.17 -36.68 -6.71
N GLU A 124 -33.00 -37.27 -5.85
CA GLU A 124 -32.90 -38.65 -5.40
C GLU A 124 -33.35 -39.69 -6.48
N GLY A 125 -33.38 -39.34 -7.72
CA GLY A 125 -33.63 -40.22 -8.86
C GLY A 125 -34.66 -39.68 -9.84
N ILE A 126 -34.73 -40.33 -10.99
CA ILE A 126 -35.56 -39.94 -12.17
C ILE A 126 -37.07 -39.97 -11.84
N ARG A 127 -37.48 -40.68 -10.83
CA ARG A 127 -38.91 -40.91 -10.46
C ARG A 127 -39.47 -39.92 -9.43
N SER A 128 -38.63 -39.16 -8.73
CA SER A 128 -39.08 -38.10 -7.84
C SER A 128 -39.16 -36.80 -8.66
N GLY A 129 -40.33 -36.20 -8.74
CA GLY A 129 -40.58 -34.98 -9.49
C GLY A 129 -39.66 -33.83 -9.08
N ALA A 130 -39.66 -32.72 -9.81
CA ALA A 130 -38.82 -31.57 -9.56
C ALA A 130 -39.00 -31.03 -8.12
N GLN A 131 -37.93 -30.97 -7.39
CA GLN A 131 -37.90 -30.43 -6.03
C GLN A 131 -37.26 -29.05 -6.04
N PHE A 132 -38.05 -28.01 -5.77
CA PHE A 132 -37.62 -26.61 -5.76
C PHE A 132 -37.33 -26.06 -4.35
N THR A 133 -37.24 -26.92 -3.35
CA THR A 133 -36.89 -26.49 -1.99
C THR A 133 -35.42 -26.27 -1.83
N MET A 134 -35.03 -25.11 -1.27
CA MET A 134 -33.64 -24.84 -0.90
C MET A 134 -33.20 -25.77 0.23
N PRO A 135 -31.98 -26.36 0.15
CA PRO A 135 -31.45 -27.11 1.29
C PRO A 135 -31.24 -26.16 2.49
N THR A 136 -31.79 -26.53 3.63
CA THR A 136 -31.53 -25.88 4.90
C THR A 136 -30.54 -26.71 5.70
N LEU A 137 -29.63 -26.03 6.40
CA LEU A 137 -28.77 -26.70 7.39
C LEU A 137 -29.68 -27.17 8.51
N GLY A 138 -29.81 -28.49 8.70
CA GLY A 138 -30.50 -29.13 9.81
C GLY A 138 -29.68 -29.08 11.09
#